data_3cb6affb2683510334eb0be99ac1a514
#
_entry.id   3cb6affb2683510334eb0be99ac1a514
#
_cell.length_a   1.000
_cell.length_b   1.000
_cell.length_c   1.000
_cell.angle_alpha   90.00
_cell.angle_beta   90.00
_cell.angle_gamma   90.00
#
_symmetry.space_group_name_H-M   'P 1'
#
loop_
_entity.id
_entity.type
_entity.pdbx_description
1 polymer ?
#
loop_
_entity_poly.entity_id
_entity_poly.type
_entity_poly.pdbx_seq_one_letter_code
_entity_poly.pdbx_strand_id
1 'polypeptide(L)'
;MRPAAALSLSVLALSMLCGCASSQEPDRGYRVAVGDPVPEFNLTDLDGRTWSSEGLKGSVYILQFTASWCGVCRKEMPHLEERVWHRFKDDGLQLLGVDLDEPAAKIQSLVDDTGVTYPVCLDPGGALFAEVTVPKAGVTRNGVVDREGNIAFLTRLFDEAEFEAMITAVDTLLEDQ
;
A
#
# COMPACT_ATOMS: atom_id res chain seq x y z
N MET A 1 13.35 78.93 -10.74
CA MET A 1 13.48 77.91 -9.71
C MET A 1 12.19 77.03 -9.75
N ARG A 2 12.27 75.83 -10.24
CA ARG A 2 11.13 74.85 -10.31
C ARG A 2 11.50 73.68 -9.48
N PRO A 3 10.68 73.18 -8.57
CA PRO A 3 11.00 71.98 -7.85
C PRO A 3 10.64 70.67 -8.68
N ALA A 4 11.50 69.68 -8.61
CA ALA A 4 11.37 68.43 -9.24
C ALA A 4 10.34 67.52 -8.47
N ALA A 5 9.41 66.95 -9.20
CA ALA A 5 8.46 65.97 -8.67
C ALA A 5 9.09 64.58 -8.68
N ALA A 6 9.20 63.96 -7.51
CA ALA A 6 9.62 62.56 -7.36
C ALA A 6 8.45 61.62 -7.66
N LEU A 7 8.56 60.81 -8.70
CA LEU A 7 7.65 59.69 -8.97
C LEU A 7 7.98 58.52 -8.06
N SER A 8 7.06 58.17 -7.18
CA SER A 8 7.13 56.99 -6.33
C SER A 8 6.61 55.77 -7.11
N LEU A 9 7.49 54.83 -7.48
CA LEU A 9 7.10 53.58 -8.10
C LEU A 9 6.65 52.61 -7.00
N SER A 10 5.35 52.36 -6.88
CA SER A 10 4.81 51.31 -6.02
C SER A 10 4.91 49.98 -6.75
N VAL A 11 5.81 49.13 -6.29
CA VAL A 11 5.90 47.71 -6.73
C VAL A 11 4.80 46.94 -6.04
N LEU A 12 3.76 46.56 -6.80
CA LEU A 12 2.74 45.62 -6.37
C LEU A 12 3.37 44.19 -6.41
N ALA A 13 3.69 43.63 -5.25
CA ALA A 13 4.06 42.24 -5.13
C ALA A 13 2.80 41.36 -5.29
N LEU A 14 2.66 40.72 -6.46
CA LEU A 14 1.62 39.76 -6.76
C LEU A 14 2.04 38.41 -6.12
N SER A 15 1.53 38.13 -4.91
CA SER A 15 1.69 36.85 -4.24
C SER A 15 0.90 35.79 -5.01
N MET A 16 1.57 34.96 -5.82
CA MET A 16 1.00 33.73 -6.36
C MET A 16 0.79 32.76 -5.19
N LEU A 17 -0.44 32.66 -4.72
CA LEU A 17 -0.92 31.52 -3.93
C LEU A 17 -0.92 30.30 -4.84
N CYS A 18 0.14 29.51 -4.75
CA CYS A 18 0.17 28.16 -5.30
C CYS A 18 -0.82 27.31 -4.50
N GLY A 19 -2.09 27.29 -4.93
CA GLY A 19 -3.09 26.40 -4.40
C GLY A 19 -2.69 24.97 -4.79
N CYS A 20 -2.21 24.20 -3.83
CA CYS A 20 -2.19 22.74 -3.95
C CYS A 20 -3.65 22.30 -4.15
N ALA A 21 -4.05 22.11 -5.40
CA ALA A 21 -5.25 21.34 -5.70
C ALA A 21 -4.98 19.92 -5.24
N SER A 22 -5.51 19.53 -4.07
CA SER A 22 -5.66 18.15 -3.70
C SER A 22 -6.61 17.54 -4.75
N SER A 23 -6.06 16.83 -5.72
CA SER A 23 -6.84 15.95 -6.57
C SER A 23 -7.47 14.92 -5.64
N GLN A 24 -8.75 15.08 -5.30
CA GLN A 24 -9.51 14.03 -4.65
C GLN A 24 -9.54 12.85 -5.63
N GLU A 25 -8.66 11.90 -5.39
CA GLU A 25 -8.77 10.58 -5.99
C GLU A 25 -10.18 10.06 -5.71
N PRO A 26 -10.83 9.41 -6.70
CA PRO A 26 -12.15 8.83 -6.47
C PRO A 26 -12.09 7.92 -5.23
N ASP A 27 -13.13 7.98 -4.39
CA ASP A 27 -13.23 7.17 -3.18
C ASP A 27 -13.02 5.68 -3.51
N ARG A 28 -11.80 5.21 -3.26
CA ARG A 28 -11.38 3.85 -3.52
C ARG A 28 -11.70 2.91 -2.36
N GLY A 29 -12.40 3.44 -1.34
CA GLY A 29 -12.77 2.70 -0.15
C GLY A 29 -11.60 2.49 0.82
N TYR A 30 -10.60 3.36 0.81
CA TYR A 30 -9.55 3.43 1.81
C TYR A 30 -9.88 4.48 2.87
N ARG A 31 -9.42 4.24 4.11
CA ARG A 31 -9.36 5.23 5.21
C ARG A 31 -8.00 5.91 5.29
N VAL A 32 -7.00 5.27 4.73
CA VAL A 32 -5.61 5.70 4.69
C VAL A 32 -5.27 6.22 3.31
N ALA A 33 -4.24 7.05 3.22
CA ALA A 33 -3.71 7.62 1.98
C ALA A 33 -2.19 7.34 1.85
N VAL A 34 -1.67 7.53 0.65
CA VAL A 34 -0.21 7.57 0.42
C VAL A 34 0.40 8.69 1.25
N GLY A 35 1.45 8.38 2.01
CA GLY A 35 2.12 9.24 2.96
C GLY A 35 1.64 9.07 4.41
N ASP A 36 0.51 8.40 4.66
CA ASP A 36 0.08 8.08 6.02
C ASP A 36 0.92 6.94 6.60
N PRO A 37 1.14 6.90 7.93
CA PRO A 37 1.71 5.74 8.57
C PRO A 37 0.77 4.53 8.43
N VAL A 38 1.33 3.35 8.20
CA VAL A 38 0.55 2.11 8.22
C VAL A 38 -0.02 1.90 9.63
N PRO A 39 -1.28 1.45 9.78
CA PRO A 39 -1.81 1.10 11.09
C PRO A 39 -0.96 0.03 11.79
N GLU A 40 -0.88 0.09 13.11
CA GLU A 40 -0.20 -0.94 13.90
C GLU A 40 -0.87 -2.29 13.73
N PHE A 41 -0.08 -3.34 13.51
CA PHE A 41 -0.58 -4.70 13.43
C PHE A 41 0.38 -5.71 14.06
N ASN A 42 -0.20 -6.84 14.44
CA ASN A 42 0.50 -8.03 14.88
C ASN A 42 -0.27 -9.25 14.39
N LEU A 43 0.23 -9.90 13.35
CA LEU A 43 -0.43 -10.98 12.64
C LEU A 43 0.39 -12.26 12.76
N THR A 44 -0.28 -13.41 12.67
CA THR A 44 0.38 -14.72 12.62
C THR A 44 0.10 -15.37 11.27
N ASP A 45 1.13 -15.85 10.59
CA ASP A 45 0.99 -16.58 9.34
C ASP A 45 0.60 -18.06 9.55
N LEU A 46 0.33 -18.76 8.46
CA LEU A 46 -0.07 -20.17 8.48
C LEU A 46 1.01 -21.10 9.08
N ASP A 47 2.27 -20.69 9.06
CA ASP A 47 3.40 -21.44 9.64
C ASP A 47 3.62 -21.11 11.13
N GLY A 48 2.81 -20.21 11.70
CA GLY A 48 2.90 -19.79 13.10
C GLY A 48 3.93 -18.69 13.38
N ARG A 49 4.53 -18.07 12.35
CA ARG A 49 5.43 -16.94 12.51
C ARG A 49 4.64 -15.65 12.73
N THR A 50 5.11 -14.81 13.63
CA THR A 50 4.50 -13.51 13.92
C THR A 50 5.15 -12.41 13.08
N TRP A 51 4.31 -11.53 12.52
CA TRP A 51 4.65 -10.36 11.74
C TRP A 51 4.02 -9.13 12.36
N SER A 52 4.77 -8.05 12.52
CA SER A 52 4.25 -6.80 13.07
C SER A 52 4.78 -5.59 12.32
N SER A 53 4.01 -4.50 12.33
CA SER A 53 4.44 -3.22 11.77
C SER A 53 5.77 -2.74 12.35
N GLU A 54 5.98 -2.92 13.66
CA GLU A 54 7.24 -2.58 14.34
C GLU A 54 8.41 -3.48 13.88
N GLY A 55 8.17 -4.79 13.73
CA GLY A 55 9.19 -5.76 13.30
C GLY A 55 9.60 -5.60 11.83
N LEU A 56 8.78 -4.93 11.03
CA LEU A 56 9.03 -4.66 9.61
C LEU A 56 9.66 -3.28 9.35
N LYS A 57 9.85 -2.44 10.38
CA LYS A 57 10.56 -1.17 10.22
C LYS A 57 11.96 -1.39 9.64
N GLY A 58 12.34 -0.54 8.72
CA GLY A 58 13.60 -0.66 7.97
C GLY A 58 13.51 -1.56 6.74
N SER A 59 12.36 -2.22 6.50
CA SER A 59 12.11 -3.04 5.31
C SER A 59 11.04 -2.39 4.43
N VAL A 60 11.16 -2.57 3.12
CA VAL A 60 10.05 -2.34 2.18
C VAL A 60 9.15 -3.57 2.22
N TYR A 61 7.84 -3.37 2.33
CA TYR A 61 6.92 -4.51 2.34
C TYR A 61 5.58 -4.22 1.69
N ILE A 62 4.88 -5.30 1.32
CA ILE A 62 3.52 -5.24 0.78
C ILE A 62 2.57 -5.98 1.72
N LEU A 63 1.43 -5.37 2.00
CA LEU A 63 0.26 -6.01 2.59
C LEU A 63 -0.76 -6.26 1.50
N GLN A 64 -0.97 -7.53 1.13
CA GLN A 64 -2.00 -7.94 0.19
C GLN A 64 -3.24 -8.42 0.93
N PHE A 65 -4.31 -7.65 0.96
CA PHE A 65 -5.58 -8.08 1.55
C PHE A 65 -6.33 -9.02 0.62
N THR A 66 -6.61 -10.23 1.11
CA THR A 66 -7.17 -11.34 0.34
C THR A 66 -8.31 -12.07 1.08
N ALA A 67 -8.99 -12.98 0.39
CA ALA A 67 -9.93 -13.91 0.98
C ALA A 67 -10.13 -15.13 0.05
N SER A 68 -10.45 -16.29 0.59
CA SER A 68 -10.60 -17.54 -0.18
C SER A 68 -11.72 -17.49 -1.22
N TRP A 69 -12.78 -16.73 -0.96
CA TRP A 69 -13.94 -16.53 -1.84
C TRP A 69 -13.71 -15.46 -2.92
N CYS A 70 -12.58 -14.75 -2.89
CA CYS A 70 -12.30 -13.63 -3.78
C CYS A 70 -11.71 -14.10 -5.12
N GLY A 71 -12.50 -14.08 -6.17
CA GLY A 71 -12.05 -14.48 -7.51
C GLY A 71 -10.98 -13.58 -8.12
N VAL A 72 -10.95 -12.28 -7.77
CA VAL A 72 -9.91 -11.34 -8.21
C VAL A 72 -8.59 -11.64 -7.50
N CYS A 73 -8.63 -11.94 -6.18
CA CYS A 73 -7.45 -12.31 -5.41
C CYS A 73 -6.78 -13.55 -6.00
N ARG A 74 -7.56 -14.59 -6.32
CA ARG A 74 -7.06 -15.82 -6.96
C ARG A 74 -6.36 -15.56 -8.31
N LYS A 75 -6.77 -14.52 -9.03
CA LYS A 75 -6.10 -14.11 -10.29
C LYS A 75 -4.81 -13.33 -10.01
N GLU A 76 -4.83 -12.42 -9.04
CA GLU A 76 -3.70 -11.56 -8.71
C GLU A 76 -2.55 -12.32 -8.03
N MET A 77 -2.86 -13.23 -7.11
CA MET A 77 -1.86 -13.92 -6.27
C MET A 77 -0.73 -14.60 -7.07
N PRO A 78 -0.98 -15.34 -8.16
CA PRO A 78 0.11 -15.89 -8.98
C PRO A 78 0.98 -14.81 -9.64
N HIS A 79 0.42 -13.65 -9.99
CA HIS A 79 1.20 -12.52 -10.52
C HIS A 79 2.07 -11.86 -9.44
N LEU A 80 1.55 -11.74 -8.21
CA LEU A 80 2.35 -11.29 -7.07
C LEU A 80 3.50 -12.25 -6.77
N GLU A 81 3.25 -13.57 -6.83
CA GLU A 81 4.27 -14.58 -6.65
C GLU A 81 5.40 -14.44 -7.68
N GLU A 82 5.05 -14.45 -8.97
CA GLU A 82 6.03 -14.52 -10.05
C GLU A 82 6.74 -13.18 -10.28
N ARG A 83 5.98 -12.06 -10.32
CA ARG A 83 6.46 -10.76 -10.79
C ARG A 83 6.94 -9.85 -9.66
N VAL A 84 6.56 -10.15 -8.41
CA VAL A 84 6.92 -9.35 -7.24
C VAL A 84 7.76 -10.17 -6.26
N TRP A 85 7.20 -11.24 -5.70
CA TRP A 85 7.88 -12.01 -4.67
C TRP A 85 9.19 -12.65 -5.19
N HIS A 86 9.12 -13.42 -6.26
CA HIS A 86 10.31 -14.06 -6.84
C HIS A 86 11.35 -13.05 -7.33
N ARG A 87 10.91 -11.87 -7.77
CA ARG A 87 11.81 -10.84 -8.27
C ARG A 87 12.56 -10.12 -7.16
N PHE A 88 11.91 -9.80 -6.04
CA PHE A 88 12.41 -8.83 -5.07
C PHE A 88 12.70 -9.40 -3.66
N LYS A 89 12.31 -10.65 -3.35
CA LYS A 89 12.54 -11.23 -2.03
C LYS A 89 14.01 -11.27 -1.63
N ASP A 90 14.90 -11.51 -2.58
CA ASP A 90 16.35 -11.57 -2.36
C ASP A 90 16.95 -10.15 -2.23
N ASP A 91 16.25 -9.11 -2.67
CA ASP A 91 16.57 -7.70 -2.48
C ASP A 91 15.98 -7.12 -1.18
N GLY A 92 15.33 -7.96 -0.37
CA GLY A 92 14.84 -7.62 0.97
C GLY A 92 13.38 -7.25 1.06
N LEU A 93 12.60 -7.33 -0.04
CA LEU A 93 11.15 -7.14 0.01
C LEU A 93 10.51 -8.17 0.93
N GLN A 94 9.56 -7.73 1.76
CA GLN A 94 8.62 -8.61 2.43
C GLN A 94 7.25 -8.50 1.76
N LEU A 95 6.59 -9.63 1.47
CA LEU A 95 5.23 -9.66 0.95
C LEU A 95 4.38 -10.54 1.87
N LEU A 96 3.33 -9.95 2.44
CA LEU A 96 2.41 -10.63 3.35
C LEU A 96 1.01 -10.64 2.73
N GLY A 97 0.46 -11.82 2.48
CA GLY A 97 -0.98 -11.98 2.32
C GLY A 97 -1.65 -11.75 3.67
N VAL A 98 -2.76 -11.04 3.69
CA VAL A 98 -3.55 -10.76 4.89
C VAL A 98 -4.97 -11.23 4.62
N ASP A 99 -5.35 -12.31 5.25
CA ASP A 99 -6.68 -12.90 5.08
C ASP A 99 -7.74 -12.14 5.86
N LEU A 100 -8.91 -11.95 5.25
CA LEU A 100 -10.05 -11.27 5.87
C LEU A 100 -10.92 -12.26 6.67
N ASP A 101 -10.54 -12.51 7.92
CA ASP A 101 -11.35 -13.22 8.94
C ASP A 101 -11.88 -14.60 8.53
N GLU A 102 -11.02 -15.44 7.96
CA GLU A 102 -11.39 -16.82 7.60
C GLU A 102 -10.62 -17.86 8.45
N PRO A 103 -11.16 -19.08 8.61
CA PRO A 103 -10.42 -20.17 9.23
C PRO A 103 -9.16 -20.53 8.45
N ALA A 104 -8.06 -20.79 9.15
CA ALA A 104 -6.76 -21.13 8.56
C ALA A 104 -6.84 -22.24 7.48
N ALA A 105 -7.70 -23.23 7.67
CA ALA A 105 -7.86 -24.30 6.68
C ALA A 105 -8.38 -23.82 5.31
N LYS A 106 -9.22 -22.78 5.26
CA LYS A 106 -9.66 -22.20 4.00
C LYS A 106 -8.56 -21.41 3.30
N ILE A 107 -7.75 -20.73 4.09
CA ILE A 107 -6.62 -19.96 3.58
C ILE A 107 -5.51 -20.89 3.12
N GLN A 108 -5.28 -21.99 3.82
CA GLN A 108 -4.38 -23.05 3.33
C GLN A 108 -4.80 -23.55 1.94
N SER A 109 -6.11 -23.84 1.74
CA SER A 109 -6.61 -24.22 0.42
C SER A 109 -6.42 -23.14 -0.64
N LEU A 110 -6.55 -21.86 -0.28
CA LEU A 110 -6.27 -20.76 -1.21
C LEU A 110 -4.79 -20.73 -1.62
N VAL A 111 -3.89 -20.89 -0.66
CA VAL A 111 -2.43 -20.96 -0.90
C VAL A 111 -2.10 -22.16 -1.79
N ASP A 112 -2.64 -23.34 -1.49
CA ASP A 112 -2.42 -24.56 -2.28
C ASP A 112 -2.94 -24.40 -3.73
N ASP A 113 -4.12 -23.77 -3.90
CA ASP A 113 -4.74 -23.57 -5.21
C ASP A 113 -4.01 -22.51 -6.06
N THR A 114 -3.42 -21.49 -5.43
CA THR A 114 -2.73 -20.38 -6.11
C THR A 114 -1.24 -20.60 -6.28
N GLY A 115 -0.66 -21.53 -5.49
CA GLY A 115 0.76 -21.90 -5.54
C GLY A 115 1.70 -20.81 -5.00
N VAL A 116 1.20 -19.84 -4.23
CA VAL A 116 2.04 -18.78 -3.66
C VAL A 116 2.91 -19.31 -2.52
N THR A 117 4.11 -18.75 -2.40
CA THR A 117 5.11 -19.14 -1.40
C THR A 117 5.42 -18.03 -0.39
N TYR A 118 4.94 -16.82 -0.62
CA TYR A 118 5.05 -15.75 0.37
C TYR A 118 4.13 -16.00 1.57
N PRO A 119 4.49 -15.51 2.77
CA PRO A 119 3.68 -15.69 3.98
C PRO A 119 2.26 -15.18 3.82
N VAL A 120 1.27 -15.97 4.27
CA VAL A 120 -0.12 -15.54 4.34
C VAL A 120 -0.58 -15.56 5.81
N CYS A 121 -0.93 -14.38 6.30
CA CYS A 121 -1.30 -14.12 7.68
C CYS A 121 -2.82 -14.14 7.86
N LEU A 122 -3.26 -14.45 9.06
CA LEU A 122 -4.66 -14.37 9.47
C LEU A 122 -4.92 -13.00 10.14
N ASP A 123 -6.01 -12.32 9.77
CA ASP A 123 -6.51 -11.09 10.38
C ASP A 123 -7.85 -11.36 11.08
N PRO A 124 -7.83 -11.92 12.32
CA PRO A 124 -9.03 -12.30 13.03
C PRO A 124 -9.96 -11.10 13.27
N GLY A 125 -11.22 -11.26 12.88
CA GLY A 125 -12.20 -10.17 12.94
C GLY A 125 -12.01 -9.11 11.88
N GLY A 126 -11.03 -9.24 10.95
CA GLY A 126 -10.71 -8.25 9.94
C GLY A 126 -10.22 -6.93 10.55
N ALA A 127 -9.49 -7.00 11.66
CA ALA A 127 -9.14 -5.83 12.46
C ALA A 127 -8.23 -4.87 11.69
N LEU A 128 -7.15 -5.37 11.10
CA LEU A 128 -6.25 -4.56 10.28
C LEU A 128 -6.96 -4.04 9.01
N PHE A 129 -7.75 -4.90 8.36
CA PHE A 129 -8.51 -4.49 7.19
C PHE A 129 -9.47 -3.33 7.50
N ALA A 130 -10.12 -3.33 8.66
CA ALA A 130 -11.04 -2.27 9.09
C ALA A 130 -10.33 -0.94 9.41
N GLU A 131 -9.06 -0.98 9.86
CA GLU A 131 -8.25 0.23 10.04
C GLU A 131 -7.85 0.86 8.69
N VAL A 132 -7.59 0.03 7.68
CA VAL A 132 -7.13 0.47 6.35
C VAL A 132 -8.29 0.89 5.45
N THR A 133 -9.50 0.32 5.63
CA THR A 133 -10.61 0.47 4.69
C THR A 133 -11.91 0.98 5.33
N VAL A 134 -12.77 1.58 4.50
CA VAL A 134 -14.12 1.98 4.93
C VAL A 134 -15.02 0.74 5.10
N PRO A 135 -16.10 0.82 5.92
CA PRO A 135 -17.03 -0.27 6.10
C PRO A 135 -17.59 -0.80 4.76
N LYS A 136 -17.66 -2.11 4.62
CA LYS A 136 -18.13 -2.82 3.41
C LYS A 136 -17.18 -2.70 2.20
N ALA A 137 -15.97 -2.19 2.36
CA ALA A 137 -14.96 -2.30 1.34
C ALA A 137 -14.65 -3.78 1.05
N GLY A 138 -14.42 -4.10 -0.22
CA GLY A 138 -14.03 -5.46 -0.63
C GLY A 138 -12.50 -5.59 -0.69
N VAL A 139 -12.01 -6.83 -0.64
CA VAL A 139 -10.71 -7.23 -1.14
C VAL A 139 -10.83 -7.35 -2.68
N THR A 140 -9.83 -7.26 -3.49
CA THR A 140 -8.39 -7.30 -3.41
C THR A 140 -7.81 -5.90 -3.22
N ARG A 141 -6.78 -5.77 -2.39
CA ARG A 141 -6.08 -4.50 -2.17
C ARG A 141 -4.64 -4.78 -1.82
N ASN A 142 -3.73 -3.96 -2.32
CA ASN A 142 -2.35 -4.00 -1.89
C ASN A 142 -1.95 -2.62 -1.32
N GLY A 143 -1.20 -2.62 -0.23
CA GLY A 143 -0.52 -1.47 0.31
C GLY A 143 0.98 -1.70 0.32
N VAL A 144 1.74 -0.91 -0.44
CA VAL A 144 3.20 -0.89 -0.36
C VAL A 144 3.60 0.06 0.74
N VAL A 145 4.49 -0.37 1.60
CA VAL A 145 4.96 0.41 2.76
C VAL A 145 6.48 0.57 2.66
N ASP A 146 6.95 1.79 2.89
CA ASP A 146 8.36 2.14 2.87
C ASP A 146 9.09 1.72 4.17
N ARG A 147 10.40 1.98 4.22
CA ARG A 147 11.25 1.63 5.37
C ARG A 147 10.91 2.40 6.64
N GLU A 148 10.33 3.59 6.51
CA GLU A 148 9.87 4.45 7.61
C GLU A 148 8.53 3.98 8.19
N GLY A 149 7.83 3.08 7.48
CA GLY A 149 6.52 2.57 7.84
C GLY A 149 5.36 3.40 7.29
N ASN A 150 5.60 4.23 6.27
CA ASN A 150 4.55 4.98 5.60
C ASN A 150 4.06 4.25 4.35
N ILE A 151 2.81 4.45 4.03
CA ILE A 151 2.18 3.91 2.82
C ILE A 151 2.72 4.66 1.61
N ALA A 152 3.43 3.96 0.73
CA ALA A 152 4.01 4.50 -0.49
C ALA A 152 3.11 4.32 -1.72
N PHE A 153 2.31 3.25 -1.76
CA PHE A 153 1.41 2.97 -2.87
C PHE A 153 0.18 2.17 -2.42
N LEU A 154 -0.95 2.38 -3.08
CA LEU A 154 -2.19 1.65 -2.81
C LEU A 154 -2.82 1.18 -4.12
N THR A 155 -3.22 -0.10 -4.22
CA THR A 155 -3.99 -0.63 -5.35
C THR A 155 -5.42 -1.00 -4.95
N ARG A 156 -6.29 -1.14 -5.93
CA ARG A 156 -7.63 -1.70 -5.73
C ARG A 156 -8.01 -2.59 -6.90
N LEU A 157 -8.41 -3.83 -6.59
CA LEU A 157 -8.65 -4.89 -7.56
C LEU A 157 -7.35 -5.24 -8.32
N PHE A 158 -7.48 -6.01 -9.40
CA PHE A 158 -6.34 -6.34 -10.25
C PHE A 158 -6.51 -5.65 -11.60
N ASP A 159 -5.83 -4.51 -11.73
CA ASP A 159 -5.66 -3.76 -12.98
C ASP A 159 -4.19 -3.82 -13.38
N GLU A 160 -3.91 -4.17 -14.62
CA GLU A 160 -2.54 -4.41 -15.09
C GLU A 160 -1.67 -3.15 -15.05
N ALA A 161 -2.23 -1.99 -15.40
CA ALA A 161 -1.46 -0.74 -15.40
C ALA A 161 -1.13 -0.30 -13.97
N GLU A 162 -2.07 -0.45 -13.04
CA GLU A 162 -1.85 -0.16 -11.62
C GLU A 162 -0.89 -1.16 -10.98
N PHE A 163 -0.95 -2.43 -11.37
CA PHE A 163 -0.04 -3.47 -10.91
C PHE A 163 1.40 -3.19 -11.36
N GLU A 164 1.63 -2.78 -12.61
CA GLU A 164 2.95 -2.35 -13.10
C GLU A 164 3.46 -1.09 -12.37
N ALA A 165 2.58 -0.14 -12.08
CA ALA A 165 2.95 1.04 -11.30
C ALA A 165 3.36 0.67 -9.86
N MET A 166 2.67 -0.30 -9.25
CA MET A 166 3.06 -0.86 -7.95
C MET A 166 4.44 -1.52 -8.00
N ILE A 167 4.72 -2.34 -9.03
CA ILE A 167 6.04 -2.96 -9.21
C ILE A 167 7.14 -1.89 -9.32
N THR A 168 6.88 -0.83 -10.09
CA THR A 168 7.83 0.29 -10.24
C THR A 168 8.06 1.01 -8.91
N ALA A 169 7.03 1.22 -8.11
CA ALA A 169 7.16 1.82 -6.78
C ALA A 169 8.01 0.96 -5.85
N VAL A 170 7.81 -0.37 -5.85
CA VAL A 170 8.63 -1.32 -5.07
C VAL A 170 10.09 -1.27 -5.50
N ASP A 171 10.36 -1.32 -6.81
CA ASP A 171 11.71 -1.27 -7.38
C ASP A 171 12.45 0.00 -6.91
N THR A 172 11.81 1.16 -7.06
CA THR A 172 12.34 2.45 -6.61
C THR A 172 12.66 2.46 -5.10
N LEU A 173 11.73 1.98 -4.26
CA LEU A 173 11.92 1.95 -2.81
C LEU A 173 13.05 1.00 -2.37
N LEU A 174 13.32 -0.05 -3.14
CA LEU A 174 14.40 -0.99 -2.85
C LEU A 174 15.76 -0.43 -3.28
N GLU A 175 15.81 0.38 -4.36
CA GLU A 175 17.02 1.04 -4.84
C GLU A 175 17.48 2.20 -3.95
N ASP A 176 16.55 2.91 -3.28
CA ASP A 176 16.82 4.02 -2.35
C ASP A 176 17.37 3.48 -1.01
N GLN A 177 18.68 3.11 -0.96
CA GLN A 177 19.40 2.62 0.21
C GLN A 177 20.23 3.72 0.89
#